data_406f2b5f09ef17efd8be16dc2eb7354a
#
_entry.id   406f2b5f09ef17efd8be16dc2eb7354a
#
_cell.length_a   1.000
_cell.length_b   1.000
_cell.length_c   1.000
_cell.angle_alpha   90.00
_cell.angle_beta   90.00
_cell.angle_gamma   90.00
#
_symmetry.space_group_name_H-M   'P 1'
#
loop_
_entity.id
_entity.type
_entity.pdbx_description
1 polymer ?
#
loop_
_entity_poly.entity_id
_entity_poly.type
_entity_poly.pdbx_seq_one_letter_code
_entity_poly.pdbx_strand_id
1 'polypeptide(L)'
;MFQKYFFILLAAALISFVLYLFGTFFISSNRSYNQGKVVTEVENQEGIPGGHFRLRTHDGKIFDTMENQDPMLIYFGFTYCPDVCPITLLTMANVLDKLENEEITPLFITVDPERDNEEILSNYVTAFHDEIIGLTGTISEINKVTSDWKVYFKKENNIDMPNNYSVNHLDIIFIANKNAEFVDFIKPNTSSEDEIKKLVKVIPQIKG
;
A
#
# COMPACT_ATOMS: atom_id res chain seq x y z
N MET A 1 70.61 15.20 -17.33
CA MET A 1 69.98 14.10 -16.50
C MET A 1 68.90 14.63 -15.62
N PHE A 2 69.03 15.75 -14.97
CA PHE A 2 68.03 16.39 -14.04
C PHE A 2 66.65 16.67 -14.66
N GLN A 3 66.60 17.08 -15.91
CA GLN A 3 65.35 17.47 -16.58
C GLN A 3 64.36 16.30 -16.78
N LYS A 4 64.85 15.09 -17.01
CA LYS A 4 64.02 13.89 -17.16
C LYS A 4 63.36 13.48 -15.83
N TYR A 5 64.08 13.52 -14.74
CA TYR A 5 63.53 13.22 -13.41
C TYR A 5 62.51 14.23 -12.93
N PHE A 6 62.71 15.52 -13.30
CA PHE A 6 61.73 16.57 -12.99
C PHE A 6 60.38 16.28 -13.64
N PHE A 7 60.33 15.90 -14.92
CA PHE A 7 59.07 15.56 -15.59
C PHE A 7 58.44 14.30 -15.03
N ILE A 8 59.19 13.31 -14.62
CA ILE A 8 58.68 12.07 -14.00
C ILE A 8 58.05 12.40 -12.65
N LEU A 9 58.64 13.21 -11.81
CA LEU A 9 58.11 13.63 -10.52
C LEU A 9 56.82 14.47 -10.69
N LEU A 10 56.79 15.33 -11.69
CA LEU A 10 55.61 16.16 -11.99
C LEU A 10 54.46 15.33 -12.48
N ALA A 11 54.69 14.32 -13.33
CA ALA A 11 53.70 13.38 -13.76
C ALA A 11 53.16 12.50 -12.62
N ALA A 12 54.03 12.01 -11.72
CA ALA A 12 53.64 11.26 -10.56
C ALA A 12 52.77 12.08 -9.59
N ALA A 13 53.10 13.36 -9.37
CA ALA A 13 52.29 14.26 -8.55
C ALA A 13 50.89 14.52 -9.17
N LEU A 14 50.83 14.72 -10.49
CA LEU A 14 49.54 14.88 -11.19
C LEU A 14 48.65 13.61 -11.10
N ILE A 15 49.21 12.43 -11.29
CA ILE A 15 48.51 11.18 -11.16
C ILE A 15 47.96 11.01 -9.71
N SER A 16 48.80 11.28 -8.71
CA SER A 16 48.40 11.22 -7.30
C SER A 16 47.24 12.21 -6.99
N PHE A 17 47.29 13.41 -7.55
CA PHE A 17 46.24 14.41 -7.38
C PHE A 17 44.95 14.02 -8.05
N VAL A 18 45.01 13.44 -9.25
CA VAL A 18 43.80 12.92 -9.95
C VAL A 18 43.18 11.77 -9.18
N LEU A 19 43.99 10.84 -8.66
CA LEU A 19 43.50 9.73 -7.83
C LEU A 19 42.86 10.21 -6.52
N TYR A 20 43.44 11.26 -5.92
CA TYR A 20 42.86 11.90 -4.72
C TYR A 20 41.48 12.53 -5.02
N LEU A 21 41.36 13.30 -6.12
CA LEU A 21 40.10 13.90 -6.53
C LEU A 21 39.05 12.83 -6.88
N PHE A 22 39.46 11.75 -7.55
CA PHE A 22 38.58 10.64 -7.88
C PHE A 22 38.10 9.92 -6.62
N GLY A 23 38.98 9.68 -5.66
CA GLY A 23 38.66 9.11 -4.36
C GLY A 23 37.65 9.96 -3.56
N THR A 24 37.87 11.29 -3.49
CA THR A 24 36.96 12.20 -2.80
C THR A 24 35.59 12.31 -3.51
N PHE A 25 35.57 12.30 -4.84
CA PHE A 25 34.33 12.27 -5.62
C PHE A 25 33.54 10.99 -5.39
N PHE A 26 34.22 9.83 -5.37
CA PHE A 26 33.59 8.52 -5.14
C PHE A 26 33.04 8.38 -3.72
N ILE A 27 33.77 8.90 -2.71
CA ILE A 27 33.32 8.94 -1.32
C ILE A 27 32.13 9.89 -1.15
N SER A 28 32.15 11.05 -1.83
CA SER A 28 31.05 12.02 -1.81
C SER A 28 29.79 11.47 -2.50
N SER A 29 29.96 10.79 -3.64
CA SER A 29 28.86 10.15 -4.37
C SER A 29 28.20 9.02 -3.55
N ASN A 30 28.99 8.20 -2.87
CA ASN A 30 28.47 7.16 -1.97
C ASN A 30 27.82 7.74 -0.71
N ARG A 31 28.23 8.92 -0.24
CA ARG A 31 27.58 9.57 0.90
C ARG A 31 26.20 10.13 0.55
N SER A 32 26.03 10.64 -0.66
CA SER A 32 24.71 11.11 -1.16
C SER A 32 23.71 9.98 -1.34
N TYR A 33 24.17 8.78 -1.74
CA TYR A 33 23.33 7.60 -1.89
C TYR A 33 22.83 7.05 -0.54
N ASN A 34 23.60 7.22 0.55
CA ASN A 34 23.23 6.73 1.86
C ASN A 34 22.41 7.70 2.73
N GLN A 35 22.25 8.97 2.36
CA GLN A 35 21.44 9.94 3.11
C GLN A 35 19.95 9.95 2.72
N GLY A 36 19.55 9.19 1.68
CA GLY A 36 18.15 8.99 1.30
C GLY A 36 17.50 7.75 1.94
N LYS A 37 18.24 7.00 2.75
CA LYS A 37 17.72 5.79 3.39
C LYS A 37 17.38 6.07 4.85
N VAL A 38 16.30 6.83 5.10
CA VAL A 38 15.44 6.49 6.22
C VAL A 38 14.65 5.27 5.76
N VAL A 39 15.32 4.16 5.72
CA VAL A 39 14.68 2.88 5.89
C VAL A 39 14.30 2.87 7.38
N THR A 40 13.07 3.27 7.72
CA THR A 40 12.40 2.55 8.78
C THR A 40 12.57 1.08 8.39
N GLU A 41 13.36 0.36 9.15
CA GLU A 41 13.48 -1.08 9.05
C GLU A 41 12.06 -1.60 8.91
N VAL A 42 11.71 -2.08 7.72
CA VAL A 42 10.61 -3.00 7.58
C VAL A 42 11.15 -4.23 8.28
N GLU A 43 10.92 -4.28 9.59
CA GLU A 43 11.06 -5.48 10.37
C GLU A 43 10.36 -6.55 9.55
N ASN A 44 11.08 -7.60 9.16
CA ASN A 44 10.53 -8.71 8.40
C ASN A 44 9.32 -9.22 9.17
N GLN A 45 8.14 -8.76 8.78
CA GLN A 45 6.89 -9.20 9.38
C GLN A 45 6.62 -10.60 8.85
N GLU A 46 7.33 -11.57 9.43
CA GLU A 46 7.00 -12.98 9.27
C GLU A 46 5.61 -13.19 9.86
N GLY A 47 4.67 -13.59 9.03
CA GLY A 47 3.31 -13.90 9.48
C GLY A 47 2.29 -13.82 8.35
N ILE A 48 1.19 -14.50 8.59
CA ILE A 48 0.01 -14.49 7.70
C ILE A 48 -0.72 -13.16 7.90
N PRO A 49 -1.18 -12.47 6.83
CA PRO A 49 -2.05 -11.28 6.95
C PRO A 49 -3.30 -11.62 7.75
N GLY A 50 -3.87 -10.64 8.44
CA GLY A 50 -5.14 -10.81 9.13
C GLY A 50 -5.11 -10.26 10.56
N GLY A 51 -6.26 -10.28 11.19
CA GLY A 51 -6.45 -9.82 12.55
C GLY A 51 -7.63 -8.88 12.69
N HIS A 52 -8.22 -8.87 13.89
CA HIS A 52 -9.36 -8.02 14.21
C HIS A 52 -8.98 -6.55 14.22
N PHE A 53 -9.92 -5.72 13.75
CA PHE A 53 -9.81 -4.27 13.79
C PHE A 53 -11.16 -3.62 14.06
N ARG A 54 -11.07 -2.37 14.51
CA ARG A 54 -12.22 -1.51 14.77
C ARG A 54 -11.92 -0.13 14.19
N LEU A 55 -12.73 0.31 13.22
CA LEU A 55 -12.55 1.57 12.51
C LEU A 55 -13.89 2.29 12.35
N ARG A 56 -13.83 3.58 11.99
CA ARG A 56 -15.00 4.39 11.73
C ARG A 56 -15.44 4.25 10.28
N THR A 57 -16.74 4.06 10.08
CA THR A 57 -17.34 3.98 8.76
C THR A 57 -17.55 5.36 8.15
N HIS A 58 -17.72 5.42 6.84
CA HIS A 58 -18.03 6.66 6.11
C HIS A 58 -19.38 7.30 6.49
N ASP A 59 -20.29 6.56 7.16
CA ASP A 59 -21.56 7.08 7.71
C ASP A 59 -21.46 7.43 9.21
N GLY A 60 -20.25 7.48 9.77
CA GLY A 60 -19.96 7.91 11.13
C GLY A 60 -20.18 6.86 12.22
N LYS A 61 -20.50 5.63 11.86
CA LYS A 61 -20.62 4.51 12.81
C LYS A 61 -19.25 3.87 13.07
N ILE A 62 -19.25 2.85 13.91
CA ILE A 62 -18.07 2.00 14.14
C ILE A 62 -18.32 0.65 13.48
N PHE A 63 -17.38 0.23 12.67
CA PHE A 63 -17.27 -1.14 12.19
C PHE A 63 -16.29 -1.90 13.08
N ASP A 64 -16.75 -3.02 13.64
CA ASP A 64 -15.92 -3.90 14.45
C ASP A 64 -15.96 -5.31 13.86
N THR A 65 -14.82 -5.82 13.44
CA THR A 65 -14.73 -7.18 12.87
C THR A 65 -15.13 -8.28 13.84
N MET A 66 -15.11 -8.02 15.16
CA MET A 66 -15.57 -9.01 16.15
C MET A 66 -17.10 -9.12 16.20
N GLU A 67 -17.82 -8.11 15.73
CA GLU A 67 -19.28 -8.09 15.65
C GLU A 67 -19.78 -8.54 14.26
N ASN A 68 -18.89 -8.54 13.26
CA ASN A 68 -19.21 -8.96 11.91
C ASN A 68 -19.35 -10.50 11.84
N GLN A 69 -20.39 -10.99 11.16
CA GLN A 69 -20.66 -12.41 11.05
C GLN A 69 -20.37 -12.99 9.67
N ASP A 70 -20.02 -12.12 8.72
CA ASP A 70 -19.86 -12.46 7.32
C ASP A 70 -18.39 -12.49 6.90
N PRO A 71 -18.01 -13.25 5.89
CA PRO A 71 -16.74 -13.08 5.20
C PRO A 71 -16.57 -11.67 4.70
N MET A 72 -15.33 -11.23 4.54
CA MET A 72 -15.01 -9.87 4.15
C MET A 72 -14.17 -9.82 2.87
N LEU A 73 -14.46 -8.85 2.01
CA LEU A 73 -13.56 -8.37 0.96
C LEU A 73 -12.93 -7.07 1.45
N ILE A 74 -11.61 -7.05 1.63
CA ILE A 74 -10.92 -5.90 2.22
C ILE A 74 -9.93 -5.33 1.21
N TYR A 75 -10.12 -4.06 0.85
CA TYR A 75 -9.21 -3.33 -0.02
C TYR A 75 -8.63 -2.12 0.72
N PHE A 76 -7.30 -2.00 0.70
CA PHE A 76 -6.59 -0.86 1.25
C PHE A 76 -6.22 0.10 0.11
N GLY A 77 -6.68 1.34 0.19
CA GLY A 77 -6.48 2.33 -0.86
C GLY A 77 -6.60 3.76 -0.36
N PHE A 78 -6.73 4.73 -1.26
CA PHE A 78 -6.98 6.13 -0.92
C PHE A 78 -7.74 6.82 -2.07
N THR A 79 -8.55 7.84 -1.73
CA THR A 79 -9.49 8.43 -2.70
C THR A 79 -8.80 9.28 -3.78
N TYR A 80 -7.62 9.81 -3.51
CA TYR A 80 -6.82 10.61 -4.44
C TYR A 80 -5.93 9.77 -5.37
N CYS A 81 -6.09 8.44 -5.39
CA CYS A 81 -5.38 7.57 -6.32
C CYS A 81 -5.95 7.74 -7.73
N PRO A 82 -5.15 8.18 -8.72
CA PRO A 82 -5.67 8.50 -10.05
C PRO A 82 -5.85 7.27 -10.96
N ASP A 83 -5.35 6.10 -10.57
CA ASP A 83 -5.19 4.97 -11.51
C ASP A 83 -5.72 3.64 -10.92
N VAL A 84 -4.98 3.01 -10.04
CA VAL A 84 -5.23 1.61 -9.64
C VAL A 84 -6.43 1.44 -8.71
N CYS A 85 -6.67 2.36 -7.75
CA CYS A 85 -7.76 2.23 -6.80
C CYS A 85 -9.16 2.20 -7.47
N PRO A 86 -9.47 3.07 -8.44
CA PRO A 86 -10.74 2.98 -9.17
C PRO A 86 -10.93 1.65 -9.90
N ILE A 87 -9.87 1.11 -10.51
CA ILE A 87 -9.92 -0.17 -11.24
C ILE A 87 -10.19 -1.33 -10.27
N THR A 88 -9.57 -1.31 -9.11
CA THR A 88 -9.72 -2.34 -8.09
C THR A 88 -11.11 -2.29 -7.44
N LEU A 89 -11.66 -1.09 -7.19
CA LEU A 89 -13.02 -0.94 -6.70
C LEU A 89 -14.07 -1.38 -7.73
N LEU A 90 -13.85 -1.11 -9.02
CA LEU A 90 -14.71 -1.67 -10.10
C LEU A 90 -14.63 -3.20 -10.13
N THR A 91 -13.45 -3.77 -9.87
CA THR A 91 -13.31 -5.24 -9.75
C THR A 91 -14.11 -5.76 -8.55
N MET A 92 -14.04 -5.09 -7.39
CA MET A 92 -14.83 -5.43 -6.20
C MET A 92 -16.32 -5.34 -6.49
N ALA A 93 -16.81 -4.27 -7.09
CA ALA A 93 -18.19 -4.08 -7.48
C ALA A 93 -18.69 -5.23 -8.39
N ASN A 94 -17.91 -5.57 -9.42
CA ASN A 94 -18.24 -6.69 -10.31
C ASN A 94 -18.30 -8.04 -9.59
N VAL A 95 -17.49 -8.23 -8.53
CA VAL A 95 -17.56 -9.43 -7.69
C VAL A 95 -18.86 -9.44 -6.88
N LEU A 96 -19.21 -8.30 -6.27
CA LEU A 96 -20.46 -8.15 -5.49
C LEU A 96 -21.70 -8.42 -6.34
N ASP A 97 -21.78 -7.83 -7.54
CA ASP A 97 -22.89 -8.07 -8.49
C ASP A 97 -23.09 -9.56 -8.81
N LYS A 98 -22.02 -10.35 -8.79
CA LYS A 98 -22.09 -11.79 -9.07
C LYS A 98 -22.35 -12.63 -7.83
N LEU A 99 -22.23 -12.04 -6.66
CA LEU A 99 -22.46 -12.65 -5.36
C LEU A 99 -23.81 -12.25 -4.75
N GLU A 100 -24.74 -11.73 -5.52
CA GLU A 100 -26.05 -11.16 -5.11
C GLU A 100 -26.79 -11.93 -4.00
N ASN A 101 -26.56 -13.23 -3.86
CA ASN A 101 -27.22 -14.07 -2.85
C ASN A 101 -26.29 -14.52 -1.71
N GLU A 102 -25.08 -13.97 -1.66
CA GLU A 102 -24.09 -14.34 -0.66
C GLU A 102 -23.89 -13.17 0.32
N GLU A 103 -24.00 -13.46 1.61
CA GLU A 103 -23.67 -12.50 2.65
C GLU A 103 -22.14 -12.32 2.68
N ILE A 104 -21.67 -11.14 2.33
CA ILE A 104 -20.26 -10.73 2.34
C ILE A 104 -20.17 -9.27 2.68
N THR A 105 -19.16 -8.87 3.44
CA THR A 105 -18.95 -7.48 3.85
C THR A 105 -17.80 -6.87 3.03
N PRO A 106 -18.08 -5.98 2.06
CA PRO A 106 -17.04 -5.30 1.27
C PRO A 106 -16.53 -4.05 2.00
N LEU A 107 -15.22 -4.00 2.22
CA LEU A 107 -14.56 -2.94 2.98
C LEU A 107 -13.50 -2.24 2.14
N PHE A 108 -13.57 -0.91 2.09
CA PHE A 108 -12.51 -0.04 1.60
C PHE A 108 -11.88 0.68 2.80
N ILE A 109 -10.62 0.36 3.13
CA ILE A 109 -9.90 0.96 4.25
C ILE A 109 -8.92 1.99 3.70
N THR A 110 -9.09 3.27 4.09
CA THR A 110 -8.14 4.29 3.63
C THR A 110 -6.77 4.13 4.29
N VAL A 111 -5.71 4.30 3.49
CA VAL A 111 -4.33 4.42 3.97
C VAL A 111 -3.90 5.90 4.09
N ASP A 112 -4.81 6.83 3.83
CA ASP A 112 -4.57 8.27 3.89
C ASP A 112 -5.66 9.03 4.67
N PRO A 113 -5.82 8.74 5.97
CA PRO A 113 -6.90 9.30 6.78
C PRO A 113 -6.80 10.82 6.98
N GLU A 114 -5.69 11.45 6.59
CA GLU A 114 -5.53 12.91 6.66
C GLU A 114 -6.30 13.62 5.54
N ARG A 115 -6.44 13.01 4.36
CA ARG A 115 -7.23 13.54 3.24
C ARG A 115 -8.60 12.88 3.13
N ASP A 116 -8.71 11.61 3.47
CA ASP A 116 -9.91 10.79 3.31
C ASP A 116 -10.77 10.84 4.58
N ASN A 117 -11.56 11.91 4.73
CA ASN A 117 -12.57 12.00 5.78
C ASN A 117 -13.83 11.19 5.41
N GLU A 118 -14.79 11.12 6.33
CA GLU A 118 -16.03 10.35 6.16
C GLU A 118 -16.85 10.79 4.93
N GLU A 119 -16.97 12.09 4.68
CA GLU A 119 -17.73 12.63 3.53
C GLU A 119 -17.06 12.28 2.20
N ILE A 120 -15.74 12.45 2.11
CA ILE A 120 -14.96 12.11 0.90
C ILE A 120 -15.05 10.60 0.63
N LEU A 121 -14.90 9.77 1.67
CA LEU A 121 -15.03 8.32 1.55
C LEU A 121 -16.44 7.91 1.12
N SER A 122 -17.48 8.50 1.71
CA SER A 122 -18.86 8.22 1.36
C SER A 122 -19.11 8.45 -0.13
N ASN A 123 -18.76 9.64 -0.63
CA ASN A 123 -18.92 9.99 -2.03
C ASN A 123 -18.09 9.09 -2.96
N TYR A 124 -16.93 8.65 -2.51
CA TYR A 124 -16.03 7.83 -3.30
C TYR A 124 -16.52 6.38 -3.43
N VAL A 125 -16.79 5.71 -2.32
CA VAL A 125 -17.13 4.28 -2.37
C VAL A 125 -18.51 4.02 -3.00
N THR A 126 -19.51 4.88 -2.72
CA THR A 126 -20.85 4.76 -3.29
C THR A 126 -20.89 5.03 -4.79
N ALA A 127 -19.90 5.70 -5.36
CA ALA A 127 -19.75 5.84 -6.80
C ALA A 127 -19.43 4.51 -7.52
N PHE A 128 -18.97 3.49 -6.79
CA PHE A 128 -18.66 2.16 -7.34
C PHE A 128 -19.74 1.14 -7.01
N HIS A 129 -20.16 1.06 -5.73
CA HIS A 129 -21.21 0.14 -5.30
C HIS A 129 -21.76 0.56 -3.93
N ASP A 130 -23.09 0.53 -3.75
CA ASP A 130 -23.77 1.01 -2.54
C ASP A 130 -23.43 0.18 -1.27
N GLU A 131 -23.05 -1.07 -1.45
CA GLU A 131 -22.69 -1.96 -0.32
C GLU A 131 -21.26 -1.75 0.18
N ILE A 132 -20.38 -1.08 -0.57
CA ILE A 132 -18.99 -0.88 -0.14
C ILE A 132 -18.94 0.06 1.04
N ILE A 133 -18.42 -0.43 2.16
CA ILE A 133 -18.23 0.34 3.40
C ILE A 133 -16.83 0.98 3.40
N GLY A 134 -16.79 2.29 3.29
CA GLY A 134 -15.54 3.06 3.45
C GLY A 134 -15.18 3.19 4.93
N LEU A 135 -13.95 2.85 5.29
CA LEU A 135 -13.44 2.88 6.65
C LEU A 135 -12.27 3.85 6.78
N THR A 136 -12.29 4.65 7.85
CA THR A 136 -11.23 5.57 8.24
C THR A 136 -10.98 5.50 9.75
N GLY A 137 -9.93 6.16 10.21
CA GLY A 137 -9.59 6.23 11.62
C GLY A 137 -8.45 7.20 11.89
N THR A 138 -7.88 7.16 13.06
CA THR A 138 -6.63 7.87 13.35
C THR A 138 -5.47 7.25 12.60
N ILE A 139 -4.40 8.01 12.37
CA ILE A 139 -3.16 7.50 11.77
C ILE A 139 -2.65 6.25 12.52
N SER A 140 -2.76 6.24 13.85
CA SER A 140 -2.33 5.10 14.68
C SER A 140 -3.17 3.85 14.43
N GLU A 141 -4.49 3.99 14.30
CA GLU A 141 -5.41 2.88 14.00
C GLU A 141 -5.15 2.31 12.60
N ILE A 142 -5.00 3.19 11.60
CA ILE A 142 -4.68 2.77 10.23
C ILE A 142 -3.32 2.06 10.17
N ASN A 143 -2.28 2.60 10.81
CA ASN A 143 -0.97 1.97 10.88
C ASN A 143 -1.03 0.59 11.53
N LYS A 144 -1.84 0.43 12.59
CA LYS A 144 -2.02 -0.87 13.24
C LYS A 144 -2.65 -1.87 12.29
N VAL A 145 -3.77 -1.52 11.67
CA VAL A 145 -4.50 -2.42 10.77
C VAL A 145 -3.64 -2.80 9.57
N THR A 146 -2.97 -1.84 8.92
CA THR A 146 -2.07 -2.11 7.79
C THR A 146 -0.89 -3.00 8.20
N SER A 147 -0.34 -2.82 9.41
CA SER A 147 0.70 -3.70 9.95
C SER A 147 0.20 -5.13 10.15
N ASP A 148 -0.97 -5.31 10.77
CA ASP A 148 -1.58 -6.63 11.00
C ASP A 148 -1.89 -7.35 9.68
N TRP A 149 -2.39 -6.62 8.69
CA TRP A 149 -2.73 -7.10 7.35
C TRP A 149 -1.55 -7.14 6.37
N LYS A 150 -0.32 -6.81 6.84
CA LYS A 150 0.91 -6.80 6.03
C LYS A 150 0.82 -5.92 4.79
N VAL A 151 0.07 -4.85 4.88
CA VAL A 151 -0.09 -3.86 3.82
C VAL A 151 1.02 -2.82 3.94
N TYR A 152 1.93 -2.84 2.99
CA TYR A 152 2.94 -1.78 2.88
C TYR A 152 2.33 -0.59 2.15
N PHE A 153 2.47 0.60 2.72
CA PHE A 153 2.17 1.86 2.05
C PHE A 153 3.23 2.92 2.39
N LYS A 154 3.47 3.83 1.46
CA LYS A 154 4.44 4.91 1.63
C LYS A 154 3.95 6.17 0.94
N LYS A 155 3.94 7.28 1.68
CA LYS A 155 3.71 8.61 1.11
C LYS A 155 4.95 9.04 0.34
N GLU A 156 4.78 9.37 -0.93
CA GLU A 156 5.81 9.92 -1.80
C GLU A 156 5.53 11.40 -2.03
N ASN A 157 6.26 12.24 -1.32
CA ASN A 157 6.09 13.69 -1.43
C ASN A 157 6.57 14.17 -2.81
N ASN A 158 5.75 14.94 -3.49
CA ASN A 158 6.18 15.71 -4.64
C ASN A 158 6.88 16.97 -4.12
N ILE A 159 8.17 17.13 -4.46
CA ILE A 159 9.00 18.26 -4.01
C ILE A 159 8.42 19.61 -4.49
N ASP A 160 7.78 19.62 -5.66
CA ASP A 160 7.21 20.80 -6.29
C ASP A 160 5.79 21.14 -5.78
N MET A 161 5.12 20.20 -5.13
CA MET A 161 3.75 20.36 -4.59
C MET A 161 3.61 19.63 -3.23
N PRO A 162 3.94 20.27 -2.12
CA PRO A 162 3.96 19.62 -0.79
C PRO A 162 2.64 19.00 -0.35
N ASN A 163 1.51 19.49 -0.87
CA ASN A 163 0.16 18.97 -0.57
C ASN A 163 -0.33 17.95 -1.60
N ASN A 164 0.45 17.65 -2.65
CA ASN A 164 0.10 16.71 -3.70
C ASN A 164 1.07 15.52 -3.70
N TYR A 165 0.94 14.68 -2.70
CA TYR A 165 1.71 13.44 -2.59
C TYR A 165 0.93 12.25 -3.14
N SER A 166 1.63 11.28 -3.66
CA SER A 166 1.12 9.95 -4.00
C SER A 166 1.34 8.99 -2.83
N VAL A 167 0.51 7.96 -2.75
CA VAL A 167 0.70 6.87 -1.80
C VAL A 167 0.91 5.59 -2.60
N ASN A 168 2.12 5.04 -2.50
CA ASN A 168 2.39 3.72 -3.05
C ASN A 168 1.89 2.67 -2.05
N HIS A 169 1.02 1.76 -2.48
CA HIS A 169 0.43 0.73 -1.63
C HIS A 169 0.27 -0.59 -2.39
N LEU A 170 0.04 -1.67 -1.66
CA LEU A 170 -0.26 -2.97 -2.22
C LEU A 170 -1.67 -2.98 -2.83
N ASP A 171 -1.77 -3.30 -4.12
CA ASP A 171 -3.00 -3.29 -4.88
C ASP A 171 -3.58 -4.70 -5.05
N ILE A 172 -4.24 -5.18 -3.99
CA ILE A 172 -4.98 -6.45 -3.96
C ILE A 172 -6.23 -6.32 -3.08
N ILE A 173 -7.27 -7.10 -3.37
CA ILE A 173 -8.42 -7.27 -2.49
C ILE A 173 -8.18 -8.53 -1.66
N PHE A 174 -8.09 -8.39 -0.36
CA PHE A 174 -8.00 -9.52 0.55
C PHE A 174 -9.36 -10.17 0.73
N ILE A 175 -9.37 -11.49 0.83
CA ILE A 175 -10.53 -12.28 1.25
C ILE A 175 -10.26 -12.77 2.66
N ALA A 176 -11.16 -12.45 3.57
CA ALA A 176 -11.10 -12.88 4.95
C ALA A 176 -12.37 -13.64 5.36
N ASN A 177 -12.22 -14.57 6.29
CA ASN A 177 -13.35 -15.19 6.95
C ASN A 177 -13.96 -14.25 8.02
N LYS A 178 -15.07 -14.64 8.64
CA LYS A 178 -15.73 -13.88 9.70
C LYS A 178 -14.87 -13.60 10.94
N ASN A 179 -13.81 -14.39 11.16
CA ASN A 179 -12.87 -14.20 12.27
C ASN A 179 -11.72 -13.24 11.91
N ALA A 180 -11.82 -12.51 10.77
CA ALA A 180 -10.77 -11.65 10.24
C ALA A 180 -9.44 -12.38 9.97
N GLU A 181 -9.51 -13.66 9.63
CA GLU A 181 -8.37 -14.47 9.20
C GLU A 181 -8.27 -14.44 7.68
N PHE A 182 -7.05 -14.26 7.16
CA PHE A 182 -6.78 -14.27 5.73
C PHE A 182 -7.08 -15.64 5.10
N VAL A 183 -7.78 -15.62 3.99
CA VAL A 183 -8.12 -16.83 3.20
C VAL A 183 -7.41 -16.83 1.86
N ASP A 184 -7.57 -15.75 1.08
CA ASP A 184 -7.03 -15.61 -0.28
C ASP A 184 -7.02 -14.12 -0.68
N PHE A 185 -6.64 -13.80 -1.90
CA PHE A 185 -6.70 -12.45 -2.44
C PHE A 185 -7.07 -12.43 -3.93
N ILE A 186 -7.59 -11.28 -4.37
CA ILE A 186 -7.89 -10.97 -5.77
C ILE A 186 -6.91 -9.90 -6.25
N LYS A 187 -6.30 -10.12 -7.40
CA LYS A 187 -5.49 -9.08 -8.08
C LYS A 187 -6.38 -8.16 -8.92
N PRO A 188 -6.10 -6.85 -8.98
CA PRO A 188 -6.78 -5.94 -9.91
C PRO A 188 -6.54 -6.40 -11.34
N ASN A 189 -7.45 -6.03 -12.26
CA ASN A 189 -7.48 -6.51 -13.63
C ASN A 189 -7.67 -8.03 -13.82
N THR A 190 -7.98 -8.75 -12.77
CA THR A 190 -8.47 -10.10 -12.87
C THR A 190 -9.89 -10.09 -13.41
N SER A 191 -10.03 -9.74 -14.67
CA SER A 191 -11.30 -9.75 -15.40
C SER A 191 -11.67 -11.15 -15.90
N SER A 192 -10.89 -12.17 -15.57
CA SER A 192 -11.24 -13.52 -15.97
C SER A 192 -12.44 -13.96 -15.15
N GLU A 193 -13.52 -14.22 -15.89
CA GLU A 193 -14.75 -14.82 -15.36
C GLU A 193 -14.45 -16.07 -14.50
N ASP A 194 -13.35 -16.74 -14.76
CA ASP A 194 -12.89 -17.93 -14.05
C ASP A 194 -12.33 -17.63 -12.64
N GLU A 195 -11.67 -16.49 -12.43
CA GLU A 195 -11.23 -16.11 -11.09
C GLU A 195 -12.40 -15.65 -10.23
N ILE A 196 -13.34 -14.90 -10.79
CA ILE A 196 -14.59 -14.55 -10.08
C ILE A 196 -15.38 -15.82 -9.76
N LYS A 197 -15.50 -16.78 -10.69
CA LYS A 197 -16.12 -18.09 -10.43
C LYS A 197 -15.40 -18.89 -9.34
N LYS A 198 -14.08 -18.77 -9.24
CA LYS A 198 -13.29 -19.40 -8.17
C LYS A 198 -13.65 -18.78 -6.81
N LEU A 199 -13.78 -17.46 -6.75
CA LEU A 199 -14.15 -16.72 -5.55
C LEU A 199 -15.57 -17.05 -5.08
N VAL A 200 -16.54 -17.05 -6.00
CA VAL A 200 -17.92 -17.46 -5.73
C VAL A 200 -18.00 -18.88 -5.10
N LYS A 201 -17.02 -19.74 -5.41
CA LYS A 201 -16.93 -21.08 -4.79
C LYS A 201 -16.25 -21.07 -3.42
N VAL A 202 -15.31 -20.17 -3.19
CA VAL A 202 -14.54 -20.10 -1.92
C VAL A 202 -15.35 -19.42 -0.82
N ILE A 203 -16.07 -18.34 -1.15
CA ILE A 203 -16.81 -17.53 -0.16
C ILE A 203 -17.86 -18.35 0.61
N PRO A 204 -18.72 -19.19 0.02
CA PRO A 204 -19.66 -20.03 0.78
C PRO A 204 -18.96 -21.01 1.72
N GLN A 205 -17.73 -21.44 1.41
CA GLN A 205 -17.00 -22.43 2.21
C GLN A 205 -16.37 -21.82 3.47
N ILE A 206 -16.20 -20.50 3.52
CA ILE A 206 -15.57 -19.78 4.65
C ILE A 206 -16.60 -19.17 5.62
N LYS A 207 -17.89 -19.41 5.40
CA LYS A 207 -18.99 -19.02 6.30
C LYS A 207 -19.11 -19.93 7.54
N GLY A 208 -18.33 -21.01 7.61
CA GLY A 208 -18.40 -22.04 8.64
C GLY A 208 -17.75 -21.68 9.97
#